data_33d1a89b2613c4b057ddb32f5aed884a
#
_entry.id   33d1a89b2613c4b057ddb32f5aed884a
#
_cell.length_a   1.000
_cell.length_b   1.000
_cell.length_c   1.000
_cell.angle_alpha   90.00
_cell.angle_beta   90.00
_cell.angle_gamma   90.00
#
_symmetry.space_group_name_H-M   'P 1'
#
loop_
_entity.id
_entity.type
_entity.pdbx_description
1 polymer ?
#
loop_
_entity_poly.entity_id
_entity_poly.type
_entity_poly.pdbx_seq_one_letter_code
_entity_poly.pdbx_strand_id
1 'polypeptide(L)'
;GFSQDEFKELYQQANFQVVIANVRQLNQQLPPNCHAYTILTTKDKTKIAFIGLTAPFESGYRANGWLILDPKETLRALLPELKQEADLICVMSHLGMTQDRLIAKNFPEIDLIIGSHTHHVFLQGEYVNQTLLAAAGKYGQYVGEITLTLENHQLKEKRARAICYEDLPPVVDEGRVSEGYFQEGQHLLAEQVLCTITEEKSIEKITAELAQAMKAATNQDLALLNTGLVLHALAKGVITKKDL
;
A
#
# COMPACT_ATOMS: atom_id res chain seq x y z
N GLY A 1 4.17 -3.05 10.98
CA GLY A 1 4.69 -1.70 10.75
C GLY A 1 6.16 -1.63 11.09
N PHE A 2 6.84 -0.63 10.55
CA PHE A 2 8.26 -0.39 10.82
C PHE A 2 8.41 0.59 11.97
N SER A 3 9.41 0.36 12.86
CA SER A 3 9.89 1.35 13.81
C SER A 3 10.49 2.55 13.08
N GLN A 4 10.79 3.63 13.82
CA GLN A 4 11.41 4.81 13.20
C GLN A 4 12.81 4.51 12.64
N ASP A 5 13.58 3.65 13.29
CA ASP A 5 14.93 3.30 12.85
C ASP A 5 14.89 2.42 11.60
N GLU A 6 14.05 1.39 11.57
CA GLU A 6 13.85 0.54 10.38
C GLU A 6 13.35 1.37 9.18
N PHE A 7 12.41 2.30 9.41
CA PHE A 7 11.92 3.18 8.35
C PHE A 7 13.04 4.06 7.80
N LYS A 8 13.85 4.66 8.67
CA LYS A 8 14.97 5.50 8.28
C LYS A 8 16.00 4.73 7.45
N GLU A 9 16.33 3.51 7.87
CA GLU A 9 17.28 2.65 7.16
C GLU A 9 16.76 2.29 5.76
N LEU A 10 15.49 1.87 5.64
CA LEU A 10 14.87 1.50 4.37
C LEU A 10 14.86 2.65 3.35
N TYR A 11 14.60 3.88 3.79
CA TYR A 11 14.45 5.02 2.89
C TYR A 11 15.71 5.90 2.78
N GLN A 12 16.77 5.57 3.49
CA GLN A 12 18.02 6.35 3.45
C GLN A 12 18.65 6.37 2.05
N GLN A 13 18.49 5.30 1.28
CA GLN A 13 19.05 5.14 -0.06
C GLN A 13 18.02 5.35 -1.17
N ALA A 14 16.79 5.75 -0.84
CA ALA A 14 15.75 5.98 -1.82
C ALA A 14 16.13 7.15 -2.74
N ASN A 15 16.14 6.90 -4.05
CA ASN A 15 16.37 7.91 -5.09
C ASN A 15 15.04 8.48 -5.64
N PHE A 16 13.96 8.33 -4.91
CA PHE A 16 12.62 8.82 -5.21
C PHE A 16 12.03 9.54 -4.00
N GLN A 17 11.01 10.36 -4.25
CA GLN A 17 10.33 11.08 -3.17
C GLN A 17 9.28 10.18 -2.50
N VAL A 18 9.27 10.20 -1.17
CA VAL A 18 8.24 9.52 -0.36
C VAL A 18 7.27 10.58 0.16
N VAL A 19 6.01 10.42 -0.17
CA VAL A 19 4.95 11.34 0.29
C VAL A 19 4.03 10.66 1.29
N ILE A 20 3.91 11.26 2.48
CA ILE A 20 3.01 10.81 3.53
C ILE A 20 2.58 12.00 4.39
N ALA A 21 1.34 12.43 4.25
CA ALA A 21 0.88 13.68 4.85
C ALA A 21 0.38 13.50 6.28
N ASN A 22 -0.11 12.33 6.66
CA ASN A 22 -0.80 12.14 7.94
C ASN A 22 -0.05 11.27 8.96
N VAL A 23 1.23 10.97 8.73
CA VAL A 23 2.11 10.33 9.73
C VAL A 23 3.09 11.35 10.31
N ARG A 24 3.33 11.26 11.60
CA ARG A 24 4.30 12.11 12.31
C ARG A 24 5.17 11.28 13.25
N GLN A 25 6.36 11.77 13.49
CA GLN A 25 7.19 11.37 14.62
C GLN A 25 6.55 11.88 15.92
N LEU A 26 7.00 11.38 17.07
CA LEU A 26 6.51 11.84 18.38
C LEU A 26 6.77 13.34 18.63
N ASN A 27 7.75 13.94 17.97
CA ASN A 27 8.05 15.36 17.99
C ASN A 27 7.21 16.19 17.00
N GLN A 28 6.17 15.62 16.41
CA GLN A 28 5.25 16.22 15.42
C GLN A 28 5.87 16.48 14.04
N GLN A 29 7.12 16.12 13.80
CA GLN A 29 7.76 16.28 12.50
C GLN A 29 7.34 15.15 11.56
N LEU A 30 7.45 15.38 10.26
CA LEU A 30 7.32 14.33 9.25
C LEU A 30 8.37 13.23 9.45
N PRO A 31 8.11 12.00 9.02
CA PRO A 31 9.13 10.97 8.97
C PRO A 31 10.36 11.45 8.19
N PRO A 32 11.57 10.98 8.53
CA PRO A 32 12.78 11.34 7.81
C PRO A 32 12.66 11.05 6.31
N ASN A 33 13.17 11.96 5.48
CA ASN A 33 13.13 11.86 4.01
C ASN A 33 11.71 11.78 3.40
N CYS A 34 10.68 12.18 4.16
CA CYS A 34 9.30 12.23 3.67
C CYS A 34 8.80 13.65 3.53
N HIS A 35 7.87 13.82 2.60
CA HIS A 35 7.15 15.06 2.35
C HIS A 35 5.64 14.84 2.57
N ALA A 36 4.92 15.87 2.99
CA ALA A 36 3.46 15.79 3.09
C ALA A 36 2.82 15.67 1.70
N TYR A 37 3.41 16.35 0.74
CA TYR A 37 3.06 16.33 -0.69
C TYR A 37 4.29 16.59 -1.54
N THR A 38 4.16 16.38 -2.84
CA THR A 38 5.13 16.80 -3.86
C THR A 38 4.39 17.36 -5.05
N ILE A 39 5.01 18.30 -5.76
CA ILE A 39 4.47 18.87 -7.02
C ILE A 39 5.39 18.45 -8.15
N LEU A 40 4.84 17.70 -9.09
CA LEU A 40 5.51 17.33 -10.32
C LEU A 40 5.08 18.27 -11.45
N THR A 41 6.04 18.74 -12.22
CA THR A 41 5.78 19.59 -13.38
C THR A 41 5.99 18.77 -14.64
N THR A 42 4.98 18.68 -15.48
CA THR A 42 5.03 18.00 -16.77
C THR A 42 5.83 18.80 -17.80
N LYS A 43 6.07 18.22 -18.98
CA LYS A 43 6.81 18.91 -20.07
C LYS A 43 6.10 20.17 -20.57
N ASP A 44 4.78 20.18 -20.55
CA ASP A 44 3.92 21.31 -20.93
C ASP A 44 3.67 22.31 -19.78
N LYS A 45 4.46 22.20 -18.69
CA LYS A 45 4.42 23.08 -17.52
C LYS A 45 3.21 22.89 -16.59
N THR A 46 2.38 21.90 -16.81
CA THR A 46 1.29 21.56 -15.88
C THR A 46 1.84 21.05 -14.56
N LYS A 47 1.35 21.59 -13.47
CA LYS A 47 1.75 21.23 -12.09
C LYS A 47 0.73 20.29 -11.47
N ILE A 48 1.16 19.13 -11.05
CA ILE A 48 0.32 18.12 -10.39
C ILE A 48 0.83 17.90 -8.98
N ALA A 49 0.01 18.21 -7.99
CA ALA A 49 0.30 17.93 -6.58
C ALA A 49 -0.10 16.49 -6.24
N PHE A 50 0.80 15.76 -5.57
CA PHE A 50 0.55 14.42 -5.06
C PHE A 50 0.62 14.44 -3.53
N ILE A 51 -0.48 14.07 -2.86
CA ILE A 51 -0.60 13.98 -1.40
C ILE A 51 -0.67 12.50 -1.02
N GLY A 52 0.17 12.03 -0.10
CA GLY A 52 0.12 10.65 0.42
C GLY A 52 -0.73 10.56 1.70
N LEU A 53 -1.67 9.62 1.76
CA LEU A 53 -2.48 9.35 2.95
C LEU A 53 -2.50 7.87 3.28
N THR A 54 -2.45 7.54 4.58
CA THR A 54 -2.57 6.16 5.07
C THR A 54 -3.67 6.03 6.11
N ALA A 55 -4.19 4.80 6.27
CA ALA A 55 -5.28 4.50 7.20
C ALA A 55 -4.87 4.77 8.67
N PRO A 56 -5.72 5.41 9.47
CA PRO A 56 -5.37 5.87 10.81
C PRO A 56 -5.50 4.76 11.87
N PHE A 57 -4.69 3.69 11.78
CA PHE A 57 -4.59 2.65 12.79
C PHE A 57 -3.75 3.10 13.98
N GLU A 58 -4.31 3.93 14.85
CA GLU A 58 -3.60 4.64 15.92
C GLU A 58 -2.76 3.70 16.81
N SER A 59 -3.31 2.57 17.26
CA SER A 59 -2.61 1.62 18.12
C SER A 59 -1.36 1.04 17.45
N GLY A 60 -1.46 0.66 16.18
CA GLY A 60 -0.34 0.11 15.40
C GLY A 60 0.75 1.14 15.14
N TYR A 61 0.39 2.38 14.81
CA TYR A 61 1.35 3.46 14.63
C TYR A 61 2.05 3.82 15.94
N ARG A 62 1.28 3.98 17.01
CA ARG A 62 1.82 4.35 18.33
C ARG A 62 2.76 3.28 18.90
N ALA A 63 2.46 1.99 18.70
CA ALA A 63 3.33 0.88 19.10
C ALA A 63 4.70 0.90 18.41
N ASN A 64 4.79 1.50 17.22
CA ASN A 64 6.02 1.65 16.45
C ASN A 64 6.65 3.05 16.57
N GLY A 65 6.22 3.86 17.54
CA GLY A 65 6.78 5.19 17.80
C GLY A 65 6.30 6.29 16.87
N TRP A 66 5.16 6.09 16.16
CA TRP A 66 4.58 7.06 15.26
C TRP A 66 3.29 7.65 15.81
N LEU A 67 2.95 8.84 15.35
CA LEU A 67 1.62 9.44 15.48
C LEU A 67 0.94 9.42 14.13
N ILE A 68 -0.37 9.21 14.14
CA ILE A 68 -1.20 9.26 12.94
C ILE A 68 -2.24 10.37 13.11
N LEU A 69 -2.36 11.24 12.11
CA LEU A 69 -3.32 12.33 12.08
C LEU A 69 -4.58 11.90 11.32
N ASP A 70 -5.69 12.56 11.60
CA ASP A 70 -6.91 12.38 10.83
C ASP A 70 -6.69 12.81 9.38
N PRO A 71 -6.99 11.93 8.38
CA PRO A 71 -6.77 12.23 6.98
C PRO A 71 -7.56 13.45 6.47
N LYS A 72 -8.77 13.68 6.97
CA LYS A 72 -9.63 14.79 6.53
C LYS A 72 -9.11 16.12 7.07
N GLU A 73 -8.69 16.15 8.33
CA GLU A 73 -8.06 17.35 8.91
C GLU A 73 -6.72 17.67 8.22
N THR A 74 -5.96 16.63 7.88
CA THR A 74 -4.72 16.76 7.10
C THR A 74 -4.99 17.40 5.73
N LEU A 75 -6.02 16.93 5.01
CA LEU A 75 -6.42 17.51 3.72
C LEU A 75 -6.90 18.96 3.87
N ARG A 76 -7.73 19.26 4.89
CA ARG A 76 -8.19 20.64 5.15
C ARG A 76 -7.04 21.63 5.35
N ALA A 77 -5.96 21.16 5.97
CA ALA A 77 -4.77 21.99 6.19
C ALA A 77 -3.95 22.21 4.91
N LEU A 78 -3.86 21.22 4.01
CA LEU A 78 -3.00 21.28 2.83
C LEU A 78 -3.68 21.87 1.58
N LEU A 79 -4.95 21.58 1.38
CA LEU A 79 -5.64 21.92 0.13
C LEU A 79 -5.68 23.43 -0.19
N PRO A 80 -5.84 24.36 0.79
CA PRO A 80 -5.86 25.79 0.48
C PRO A 80 -4.58 26.31 -0.18
N GLU A 81 -3.42 25.81 0.24
CA GLU A 81 -2.12 26.13 -0.35
C GLU A 81 -1.97 25.46 -1.73
N LEU A 82 -2.24 24.17 -1.81
CA LEU A 82 -2.08 23.40 -3.04
C LEU A 82 -2.94 23.88 -4.20
N LYS A 83 -4.13 24.40 -3.92
CA LYS A 83 -4.99 25.04 -4.93
C LYS A 83 -4.37 26.28 -5.58
N GLN A 84 -3.41 26.91 -4.93
CA GLN A 84 -2.70 28.08 -5.48
C GLN A 84 -1.43 27.69 -6.21
N GLU A 85 -0.87 26.52 -5.88
CA GLU A 85 0.43 26.10 -6.38
C GLU A 85 0.37 25.06 -7.50
N ALA A 86 -0.74 24.33 -7.62
CA ALA A 86 -0.89 23.23 -8.58
C ALA A 86 -2.15 23.38 -9.43
N ASP A 87 -2.07 22.92 -10.68
CA ASP A 87 -3.18 22.87 -11.63
C ASP A 87 -4.10 21.68 -11.34
N LEU A 88 -3.55 20.57 -10.80
CA LEU A 88 -4.26 19.35 -10.47
C LEU A 88 -3.84 18.81 -9.10
N ILE A 89 -4.78 18.22 -8.36
CA ILE A 89 -4.54 17.61 -7.06
C ILE A 89 -4.86 16.12 -7.11
N CYS A 90 -3.86 15.30 -6.86
CA CYS A 90 -3.95 13.86 -6.78
C CYS A 90 -3.69 13.38 -5.35
N VAL A 91 -4.54 12.50 -4.81
CA VAL A 91 -4.33 11.80 -3.54
C VAL A 91 -3.91 10.37 -3.81
N MET A 92 -2.73 9.99 -3.32
CA MET A 92 -2.25 8.62 -3.24
C MET A 92 -2.74 8.03 -1.91
N SER A 93 -3.79 7.24 -1.96
CA SER A 93 -4.54 6.83 -0.78
C SER A 93 -4.30 5.37 -0.40
N HIS A 94 -3.95 5.14 0.87
CA HIS A 94 -4.03 3.84 1.51
C HIS A 94 -5.13 3.83 2.60
N LEU A 95 -6.27 4.48 2.33
CA LEU A 95 -7.40 4.61 3.27
C LEU A 95 -8.47 3.54 3.06
N GLY A 96 -8.54 3.00 1.86
CA GLY A 96 -9.58 2.06 1.42
C GLY A 96 -10.79 2.73 0.78
N MET A 97 -11.47 1.98 -0.07
CA MET A 97 -12.53 2.42 -0.97
C MET A 97 -13.61 3.28 -0.29
N THR A 98 -14.08 2.88 0.89
CA THR A 98 -15.12 3.62 1.61
C THR A 98 -14.66 5.02 2.01
N GLN A 99 -13.42 5.14 2.51
CA GLN A 99 -12.86 6.43 2.89
C GLN A 99 -12.52 7.27 1.66
N ASP A 100 -12.01 6.66 0.60
CA ASP A 100 -11.71 7.34 -0.67
C ASP A 100 -12.96 8.00 -1.26
N ARG A 101 -14.10 7.30 -1.26
CA ARG A 101 -15.40 7.87 -1.68
C ARG A 101 -15.86 9.03 -0.78
N LEU A 102 -15.64 8.92 0.53
CA LEU A 102 -15.97 9.99 1.47
C LEU A 102 -15.07 11.22 1.27
N ILE A 103 -13.79 11.02 0.99
CA ILE A 103 -12.86 12.11 0.67
C ILE A 103 -13.28 12.79 -0.63
N ALA A 104 -13.50 12.04 -1.71
CA ALA A 104 -13.97 12.59 -2.98
C ALA A 104 -15.28 13.39 -2.85
N LYS A 105 -16.19 12.94 -1.98
CA LYS A 105 -17.44 13.63 -1.71
C LYS A 105 -17.27 14.95 -0.97
N ASN A 106 -16.32 15.02 -0.04
CA ASN A 106 -16.16 16.16 0.87
C ASN A 106 -15.10 17.17 0.42
N PHE A 107 -14.22 16.80 -0.52
CA PHE A 107 -13.13 17.62 -1.01
C PHE A 107 -13.17 17.71 -2.53
N PRO A 108 -14.06 18.55 -3.09
CA PRO A 108 -14.24 18.67 -4.56
C PRO A 108 -13.02 19.26 -5.28
N GLU A 109 -12.04 19.75 -4.53
CA GLU A 109 -10.76 20.23 -5.06
C GLU A 109 -9.84 19.11 -5.54
N ILE A 110 -10.11 17.86 -5.13
CA ILE A 110 -9.31 16.70 -5.51
C ILE A 110 -9.76 16.19 -6.87
N ASP A 111 -8.86 16.15 -7.82
CA ASP A 111 -9.13 15.69 -9.18
C ASP A 111 -9.09 14.17 -9.31
N LEU A 112 -8.16 13.52 -8.59
CA LEU A 112 -7.85 12.11 -8.71
C LEU A 112 -7.53 11.50 -7.35
N ILE A 113 -8.05 10.30 -7.08
CA ILE A 113 -7.63 9.45 -5.96
C ILE A 113 -7.14 8.13 -6.52
N ILE A 114 -5.88 7.80 -6.26
CA ILE A 114 -5.30 6.48 -6.52
C ILE A 114 -5.40 5.69 -5.22
N GLY A 115 -6.40 4.80 -5.18
CA GLY A 115 -6.80 4.08 -3.97
C GLY A 115 -6.09 2.73 -3.80
N SER A 116 -5.97 2.31 -2.54
CA SER A 116 -5.39 1.03 -2.13
C SER A 116 -6.08 0.50 -0.87
N HIS A 117 -5.43 -0.36 -0.08
CA HIS A 117 -5.83 -0.94 1.20
C HIS A 117 -6.90 -2.04 1.09
N THR A 118 -8.05 -1.78 0.50
CA THR A 118 -9.16 -2.75 0.37
C THR A 118 -9.03 -3.67 -0.85
N HIS A 119 -7.92 -3.56 -1.61
CA HIS A 119 -7.57 -4.44 -2.73
C HIS A 119 -8.65 -4.56 -3.83
N HIS A 120 -9.53 -3.57 -3.95
CA HIS A 120 -10.54 -3.57 -5.00
C HIS A 120 -9.96 -3.16 -6.35
N VAL A 121 -10.68 -3.46 -7.42
CA VAL A 121 -10.31 -3.13 -8.80
C VAL A 121 -11.41 -2.27 -9.41
N PHE A 122 -11.04 -1.12 -9.95
CA PHE A 122 -11.90 -0.33 -10.82
C PHE A 122 -11.49 -0.53 -12.27
N LEU A 123 -12.20 -1.39 -13.00
CA LEU A 123 -11.85 -1.69 -14.39
C LEU A 123 -11.86 -0.45 -15.29
N GLN A 124 -12.70 0.54 -15.00
CA GLN A 124 -12.85 1.78 -15.77
C GLN A 124 -12.77 3.05 -14.90
N GLY A 125 -12.25 2.92 -13.67
CA GLY A 125 -12.36 3.99 -12.69
C GLY A 125 -13.78 4.16 -12.14
N GLU A 126 -13.92 4.98 -11.12
CA GLU A 126 -15.22 5.37 -10.54
C GLU A 126 -15.22 6.89 -10.34
N TYR A 127 -16.32 7.54 -10.72
CA TYR A 127 -16.49 8.95 -10.43
C TYR A 127 -17.36 9.15 -9.19
N VAL A 128 -16.83 9.96 -8.27
CA VAL A 128 -17.61 10.52 -7.15
C VAL A 128 -17.59 12.03 -7.32
N ASN A 129 -18.73 12.59 -7.70
CA ASN A 129 -18.82 13.97 -8.19
C ASN A 129 -17.85 14.20 -9.36
N GLN A 130 -16.90 15.12 -9.18
CA GLN A 130 -15.87 15.40 -10.20
C GLN A 130 -14.56 14.67 -9.97
N THR A 131 -14.39 13.97 -8.84
CA THR A 131 -13.16 13.23 -8.52
C THR A 131 -13.19 11.86 -9.19
N LEU A 132 -12.12 11.52 -9.91
CA LEU A 132 -11.90 10.17 -10.44
C LEU A 132 -11.20 9.31 -9.39
N LEU A 133 -11.75 8.14 -9.10
CA LEU A 133 -11.15 7.11 -8.26
C LEU A 133 -10.59 6.00 -9.13
N ALA A 134 -9.35 5.61 -8.89
CA ALA A 134 -8.67 4.50 -9.57
C ALA A 134 -8.05 3.55 -8.55
N ALA A 135 -8.16 2.25 -8.79
CA ALA A 135 -7.51 1.21 -7.99
C ALA A 135 -7.28 -0.05 -8.84
N ALA A 136 -6.15 -0.72 -8.65
CA ALA A 136 -5.68 -1.83 -9.46
C ALA A 136 -5.49 -3.14 -8.67
N GLY A 137 -6.24 -3.33 -7.58
CA GLY A 137 -6.24 -4.59 -6.83
C GLY A 137 -4.98 -4.84 -6.00
N LYS A 138 -4.47 -6.07 -6.05
CA LYS A 138 -3.30 -6.52 -5.31
C LYS A 138 -2.46 -7.52 -6.12
N TYR A 139 -1.28 -7.83 -5.61
CA TYR A 139 -0.38 -8.88 -6.11
C TYR A 139 0.10 -8.67 -7.57
N GLY A 140 0.03 -7.45 -8.10
CA GLY A 140 0.42 -7.19 -9.49
C GLY A 140 -0.50 -7.80 -10.54
N GLN A 141 -1.72 -8.23 -10.17
CA GLN A 141 -2.68 -8.82 -11.11
C GLN A 141 -3.22 -7.82 -12.14
N TYR A 142 -3.17 -6.54 -11.82
CA TYR A 142 -3.62 -5.46 -12.69
C TYR A 142 -2.60 -4.33 -12.74
N VAL A 143 -2.50 -3.71 -13.88
CA VAL A 143 -1.79 -2.44 -14.08
C VAL A 143 -2.84 -1.33 -14.22
N GLY A 144 -2.75 -0.31 -13.36
CA GLY A 144 -3.60 0.87 -13.44
C GLY A 144 -3.04 1.86 -14.47
N GLU A 145 -3.85 2.23 -15.45
CA GLU A 145 -3.54 3.31 -16.40
C GLU A 145 -4.49 4.47 -16.15
N ILE A 146 -3.94 5.67 -15.99
CA ILE A 146 -4.70 6.91 -15.81
C ILE A 146 -4.29 7.89 -16.90
N THR A 147 -5.27 8.40 -17.64
CA THR A 147 -5.07 9.40 -18.67
C THR A 147 -5.76 10.70 -18.26
N LEU A 148 -5.01 11.79 -18.25
CA LEU A 148 -5.50 13.14 -18.01
C LEU A 148 -5.29 13.95 -19.28
N THR A 149 -6.36 14.50 -19.83
CA THR A 149 -6.30 15.38 -21.01
C THR A 149 -6.45 16.83 -20.56
N LEU A 150 -5.46 17.65 -20.88
CA LEU A 150 -5.44 19.06 -20.54
C LEU A 150 -5.46 19.93 -21.81
N GLU A 151 -6.14 21.04 -21.73
CA GLU A 151 -6.10 22.11 -22.72
C GLU A 151 -5.86 23.43 -21.99
N ASN A 152 -4.81 24.17 -22.37
CA ASN A 152 -4.43 25.42 -21.72
C ASN A 152 -4.33 25.30 -20.18
N HIS A 153 -3.68 24.25 -19.68
CA HIS A 153 -3.54 23.88 -18.25
C HIS A 153 -4.88 23.58 -17.54
N GLN A 154 -5.98 23.49 -18.26
CA GLN A 154 -7.28 23.10 -17.71
C GLN A 154 -7.56 21.64 -18.01
N LEU A 155 -7.93 20.90 -16.98
CA LEU A 155 -8.32 19.50 -17.10
C LEU A 155 -9.65 19.38 -17.86
N LYS A 156 -9.64 18.69 -18.99
CA LYS A 156 -10.81 18.45 -19.84
C LYS A 156 -11.38 17.06 -19.64
N GLU A 157 -10.53 16.09 -19.49
CA GLU A 157 -10.96 14.71 -19.37
C GLU A 157 -10.02 13.94 -18.43
N LYS A 158 -10.61 13.02 -17.68
CA LYS A 158 -9.93 12.04 -16.85
C LYS A 158 -10.47 10.65 -17.18
N ARG A 159 -9.59 9.70 -17.40
CA ARG A 159 -9.95 8.28 -17.56
C ARG A 159 -9.02 7.42 -16.75
N ALA A 160 -9.55 6.32 -16.21
CA ALA A 160 -8.74 5.29 -15.56
C ALA A 160 -9.21 3.93 -16.03
N ARG A 161 -8.26 3.01 -16.19
CA ARG A 161 -8.57 1.59 -16.42
C ARG A 161 -7.59 0.71 -15.66
N ALA A 162 -8.06 -0.44 -15.22
CA ALA A 162 -7.22 -1.50 -14.70
C ALA A 162 -7.15 -2.61 -15.75
N ILE A 163 -5.93 -2.93 -16.19
CA ILE A 163 -5.65 -3.91 -17.23
C ILE A 163 -5.08 -5.15 -16.54
N CYS A 164 -5.70 -6.33 -16.75
CA CYS A 164 -5.15 -7.57 -16.24
C CYS A 164 -3.77 -7.81 -16.84
N TYR A 165 -2.79 -8.24 -16.04
CA TYR A 165 -1.44 -8.48 -16.55
C TYR A 165 -1.41 -9.55 -17.66
N GLU A 166 -2.35 -10.50 -17.64
CA GLU A 166 -2.49 -11.54 -18.66
C GLU A 166 -2.90 -10.99 -20.03
N ASP A 167 -3.55 -9.82 -20.05
CA ASP A 167 -3.96 -9.12 -21.28
C ASP A 167 -2.84 -8.22 -21.85
N LEU A 168 -1.75 -8.06 -21.12
CA LEU A 168 -0.61 -7.25 -21.57
C LEU A 168 0.29 -8.08 -22.50
N PRO A 169 0.92 -7.43 -23.50
CA PRO A 169 1.91 -8.12 -24.32
C PRO A 169 3.06 -8.60 -23.41
N PRO A 170 3.62 -9.79 -23.69
CA PRO A 170 4.73 -10.31 -22.93
C PRO A 170 5.91 -9.33 -22.98
N VAL A 171 6.40 -8.95 -21.80
CA VAL A 171 7.59 -8.11 -21.66
C VAL A 171 8.81 -9.02 -21.57
N VAL A 172 9.82 -8.79 -22.40
CA VAL A 172 11.11 -9.43 -22.25
C VAL A 172 11.87 -8.67 -21.16
N ASP A 173 12.09 -9.32 -20.02
CA ASP A 173 13.01 -8.83 -18.99
C ASP A 173 14.45 -8.99 -19.48
N GLU A 174 14.94 -8.03 -20.24
CA GLU A 174 16.28 -8.06 -20.85
C GLU A 174 17.40 -8.14 -19.81
N GLY A 175 17.16 -7.62 -18.61
CA GLY A 175 18.13 -7.63 -17.52
C GLY A 175 18.02 -8.82 -16.57
N ARG A 176 16.92 -9.58 -16.62
CA ARG A 176 16.58 -10.65 -15.66
C ARG A 176 16.77 -10.25 -14.19
N VAL A 177 16.60 -8.96 -13.90
CA VAL A 177 16.83 -8.42 -12.56
C VAL A 177 15.81 -8.97 -11.57
N SER A 178 14.54 -9.00 -11.96
CA SER A 178 13.45 -9.57 -11.16
C SER A 178 13.66 -11.07 -10.90
N GLU A 179 14.08 -11.83 -11.92
CA GLU A 179 14.39 -13.25 -11.78
C GLU A 179 15.57 -13.48 -10.84
N GLY A 180 16.63 -12.66 -10.94
CA GLY A 180 17.80 -12.74 -10.05
C GLY A 180 17.41 -12.57 -8.58
N TYR A 181 16.65 -11.54 -8.24
CA TYR A 181 16.16 -11.30 -6.88
C TYR A 181 15.19 -12.38 -6.42
N PHE A 182 14.34 -12.89 -7.30
CA PHE A 182 13.43 -13.97 -6.96
C PHE A 182 14.21 -15.25 -6.59
N GLN A 183 15.20 -15.66 -7.40
CA GLN A 183 16.00 -16.84 -7.15
C GLN A 183 16.85 -16.70 -5.86
N GLU A 184 17.46 -15.55 -5.65
CA GLU A 184 18.18 -15.25 -4.41
C GLU A 184 17.26 -15.33 -3.20
N GLY A 185 16.09 -14.72 -3.25
CA GLY A 185 15.09 -14.77 -2.18
C GLY A 185 14.63 -16.21 -1.90
N GLN A 186 14.35 -16.99 -2.93
CA GLN A 186 13.98 -18.41 -2.79
C GLN A 186 15.09 -19.24 -2.14
N HIS A 187 16.34 -18.99 -2.51
CA HIS A 187 17.50 -19.69 -1.94
C HIS A 187 17.66 -19.35 -0.45
N LEU A 188 17.67 -18.06 -0.10
CA LEU A 188 17.78 -17.59 1.28
C LEU A 188 16.66 -18.13 2.19
N LEU A 189 15.43 -18.23 1.68
CA LEU A 189 14.31 -18.79 2.43
C LEU A 189 14.42 -20.31 2.59
N ALA A 190 14.92 -21.03 1.58
CA ALA A 190 15.11 -22.49 1.61
C ALA A 190 16.21 -22.94 2.59
N GLU A 191 17.22 -22.10 2.81
CA GLU A 191 18.29 -22.39 3.78
C GLU A 191 17.85 -22.26 5.24
N GLN A 192 16.75 -21.55 5.50
CA GLN A 192 16.23 -21.35 6.85
C GLN A 192 15.32 -22.51 7.29
N VAL A 193 15.93 -23.62 7.74
CA VAL A 193 15.19 -24.75 8.29
C VAL A 193 14.51 -24.34 9.60
N LEU A 194 13.20 -24.55 9.68
CA LEU A 194 12.39 -24.26 10.87
C LEU A 194 12.14 -25.50 11.72
N CYS A 195 11.75 -26.61 11.10
CA CYS A 195 11.48 -27.86 11.77
C CYS A 195 11.42 -29.03 10.79
N THR A 196 11.24 -30.23 11.29
CA THR A 196 10.88 -31.41 10.50
C THR A 196 9.57 -31.97 11.01
N ILE A 197 8.63 -32.22 10.12
CA ILE A 197 7.35 -32.85 10.44
C ILE A 197 7.31 -34.29 9.91
N THR A 198 6.74 -35.19 10.70
CA THR A 198 6.74 -36.64 10.44
C THR A 198 5.53 -37.10 9.62
N GLU A 199 4.50 -36.30 9.54
CA GLU A 199 3.28 -36.55 8.79
C GLU A 199 2.76 -35.26 8.15
N GLU A 200 1.99 -35.36 7.08
CA GLU A 200 1.32 -34.23 6.47
C GLU A 200 0.34 -33.57 7.47
N LYS A 201 0.30 -32.25 7.50
CA LYS A 201 -0.61 -31.47 8.35
C LYS A 201 -1.56 -30.67 7.49
N SER A 202 -2.86 -30.92 7.66
CA SER A 202 -3.92 -30.10 7.05
C SER A 202 -3.96 -28.69 7.65
N ILE A 203 -4.61 -27.77 6.96
CA ILE A 203 -4.84 -26.38 7.42
C ILE A 203 -5.52 -26.37 8.80
N GLU A 204 -6.54 -27.22 9.00
CA GLU A 204 -7.28 -27.32 10.27
C GLU A 204 -6.37 -27.80 11.40
N LYS A 205 -5.53 -28.78 11.15
CA LYS A 205 -4.58 -29.31 12.15
C LYS A 205 -3.55 -28.24 12.52
N ILE A 206 -2.97 -27.54 11.55
CA ILE A 206 -2.02 -26.44 11.79
C ILE A 206 -2.70 -25.32 12.59
N THR A 207 -3.93 -24.94 12.20
CA THR A 207 -4.68 -23.89 12.89
C THR A 207 -4.96 -24.26 14.35
N ALA A 208 -5.33 -25.51 14.62
CA ALA A 208 -5.57 -25.98 15.98
C ALA A 208 -4.28 -26.02 16.82
N GLU A 209 -3.18 -26.52 16.27
CA GLU A 209 -1.88 -26.54 16.94
C GLU A 209 -1.37 -25.11 17.23
N LEU A 210 -1.55 -24.18 16.30
CA LEU A 210 -1.18 -22.79 16.47
C LEU A 210 -2.00 -22.11 17.58
N ALA A 211 -3.32 -22.39 17.64
CA ALA A 211 -4.17 -21.90 18.73
C ALA A 211 -3.73 -22.43 20.09
N GLN A 212 -3.36 -23.72 20.18
CA GLN A 212 -2.84 -24.31 21.41
C GLN A 212 -1.49 -23.68 21.81
N ALA A 213 -0.58 -23.47 20.84
CA ALA A 213 0.70 -22.82 21.10
C ALA A 213 0.51 -21.38 21.62
N MET A 214 -0.41 -20.63 21.05
CA MET A 214 -0.75 -19.27 21.51
C MET A 214 -1.31 -19.27 22.92
N LYS A 215 -2.22 -20.20 23.26
CA LYS A 215 -2.72 -20.36 24.63
C LYS A 215 -1.60 -20.63 25.63
N ALA A 216 -0.70 -21.54 25.30
CA ALA A 216 0.44 -21.89 26.14
C ALA A 216 1.41 -20.70 26.31
N ALA A 217 1.75 -20.00 25.21
CA ALA A 217 2.68 -18.86 25.23
C ALA A 217 2.13 -17.66 26.00
N THR A 218 0.82 -17.43 25.98
CA THR A 218 0.17 -16.29 26.63
C THR A 218 -0.43 -16.63 27.99
N ASN A 219 -0.44 -17.91 28.41
CA ASN A 219 -1.09 -18.41 29.62
C ASN A 219 -2.57 -17.97 29.70
N GLN A 220 -3.30 -18.06 28.58
CA GLN A 220 -4.70 -17.70 28.48
C GLN A 220 -5.58 -18.95 28.24
N ASP A 221 -6.83 -18.87 28.62
CA ASP A 221 -7.79 -19.99 28.48
C ASP A 221 -8.36 -20.11 27.07
N LEU A 222 -8.27 -19.02 26.24
CA LEU A 222 -8.83 -18.96 24.91
C LEU A 222 -7.84 -18.34 23.92
N ALA A 223 -7.73 -18.92 22.73
CA ALA A 223 -7.08 -18.30 21.58
C ALA A 223 -8.05 -18.28 20.38
N LEU A 224 -8.16 -17.14 19.74
CA LEU A 224 -8.94 -16.95 18.52
C LEU A 224 -7.99 -16.69 17.36
N LEU A 225 -8.13 -17.45 16.29
CA LEU A 225 -7.37 -17.29 15.05
C LEU A 225 -8.32 -16.99 13.89
N ASN A 226 -7.90 -16.09 13.03
CA ASN A 226 -8.56 -15.92 11.75
C ASN A 226 -8.29 -17.15 10.86
N THR A 227 -9.34 -17.73 10.28
CA THR A 227 -9.24 -18.91 9.40
C THR A 227 -8.38 -18.67 8.15
N GLY A 228 -8.18 -17.42 7.75
CA GLY A 228 -7.29 -17.04 6.66
C GLY A 228 -5.80 -16.87 7.05
N LEU A 229 -5.43 -17.17 8.31
CA LEU A 229 -4.05 -17.04 8.75
C LEU A 229 -3.16 -18.17 8.23
N VAL A 230 -3.72 -19.38 8.10
CA VAL A 230 -3.03 -20.54 7.55
C VAL A 230 -3.54 -20.77 6.11
N LEU A 231 -2.67 -20.51 5.14
CA LEU A 231 -3.06 -20.53 3.73
C LEU A 231 -2.83 -21.89 3.05
N HIS A 232 -1.88 -22.70 3.56
CA HIS A 232 -1.46 -23.95 2.94
C HIS A 232 -1.30 -25.06 3.98
N ALA A 233 -1.53 -26.30 3.56
CA ALA A 233 -1.13 -27.50 4.29
C ALA A 233 0.39 -27.65 4.23
N LEU A 234 0.99 -28.31 5.24
CA LEU A 234 2.43 -28.60 5.27
C LEU A 234 2.65 -30.07 4.94
N ALA A 235 3.45 -30.33 3.92
CA ALA A 235 3.86 -31.68 3.55
C ALA A 235 4.81 -32.27 4.60
N LYS A 236 4.82 -33.62 4.73
CA LYS A 236 5.80 -34.33 5.54
C LYS A 236 7.22 -34.03 5.03
N GLY A 237 8.13 -33.70 5.92
CA GLY A 237 9.53 -33.46 5.60
C GLY A 237 10.16 -32.32 6.39
N VAL A 238 11.26 -31.81 5.89
CA VAL A 238 11.92 -30.62 6.41
C VAL A 238 11.10 -29.41 5.97
N ILE A 239 10.73 -28.59 6.94
CA ILE A 239 10.01 -27.34 6.71
C ILE A 239 10.99 -26.17 6.80
N THR A 240 11.04 -25.39 5.78
CA THR A 240 11.87 -24.19 5.69
C THR A 240 10.99 -22.93 5.73
N LYS A 241 11.60 -21.78 5.83
CA LYS A 241 10.88 -20.50 5.75
C LYS A 241 10.23 -20.27 4.38
N LYS A 242 10.69 -20.96 3.34
CA LYS A 242 10.09 -20.94 2.02
C LYS A 242 8.71 -21.62 1.99
N ASP A 243 8.46 -22.57 2.87
CA ASP A 243 7.24 -23.39 2.90
C ASP A 243 6.10 -22.70 3.70
N LEU A 244 6.37 -21.54 4.31
CA LEU A 244 5.41 -20.70 5.03
C LEU A 244 4.93 -19.54 4.17
#